data_3bf067d7f20bfdd68a1e8f207c4fb003
#
_entry.id   3bf067d7f20bfdd68a1e8f207c4fb003
#
_cell.length_a   1.000
_cell.length_b   1.000
_cell.length_c   1.000
_cell.angle_alpha   90.00
_cell.angle_beta   90.00
_cell.angle_gamma   90.00
#
_symmetry.space_group_name_H-M   'P 1'
#
loop_
_entity.id
_entity.type
_entity.pdbx_description
1 polymer ?
#
loop_
_entity_poly.entity_id
_entity_poly.type
_entity_poly.pdbx_seq_one_letter_code
_entity_poly.pdbx_strand_id
1 'polypeptide(L)'
;LKKVKITNYRQLQNVELDMQDSLTVLAGPNNSGKTTLISVLKGMFCDKKLSFNYSDIPIQLSSDWLDKILPIFQAVMIKYDRESGVREIITKISNDDKFIADYIMDSFQAQIQVDYNPDNDDIQYFADYLMDLDDTKHSFYFIYTYEPSISSFEKNLTEHYDRMSARFRDINNPQGVEKDTKLYFLKEELLRLYCNAAIEKCYFCNSDYGNANPMEVFAFKNLFNFQNIPAIRELDDSESDSSKGISKRVISLLKDNDTWVEATKKLPDLLMSDIENSGAKNEIKNSSIISLDDTIRDISKTSGGHIGKLQLEMDVSEHDVEEFIQRITRAKYDIDGLLLNEDSQGLGFSNLIYLHMRLEEFYKSIESNKVNVFFIEEPESHMHPQM
;
A
#
# COMPACT_ATOMS: atom_id res chain seq x y z
N LEU A 1 -15.99 -13.81 0.37
CA LEU A 1 -15.15 -13.94 1.57
C LEU A 1 -16.03 -14.29 2.77
N LYS A 2 -15.74 -15.45 3.41
CA LYS A 2 -16.59 -15.94 4.51
C LYS A 2 -15.96 -15.69 5.87
N LYS A 3 -14.68 -16.01 6.00
CA LYS A 3 -13.98 -15.91 7.28
C LYS A 3 -12.54 -15.51 7.09
N VAL A 4 -12.03 -14.68 7.98
CA VAL A 4 -10.61 -14.35 8.10
C VAL A 4 -10.21 -14.47 9.56
N LYS A 5 -9.20 -15.31 9.85
CA LYS A 5 -8.62 -15.43 11.19
C LYS A 5 -7.18 -14.92 11.13
N ILE A 6 -6.88 -13.94 11.97
CA ILE A 6 -5.55 -13.29 12.04
C ILE A 6 -4.89 -13.66 13.35
N THR A 7 -3.65 -14.11 13.27
CA THR A 7 -2.80 -14.40 14.43
C THR A 7 -1.49 -13.62 14.34
N ASN A 8 -1.01 -13.19 15.49
CA ASN A 8 0.31 -12.60 15.69
C ASN A 8 0.61 -11.34 14.88
N TYR A 9 -0.36 -10.44 14.76
CA TYR A 9 -0.17 -9.13 14.15
C TYR A 9 -0.53 -7.99 15.10
N ARG A 10 0.45 -7.23 15.58
CA ARG A 10 0.26 -6.15 16.57
C ARG A 10 -0.56 -6.62 17.77
N GLN A 11 -1.72 -5.98 17.99
CA GLN A 11 -2.68 -6.37 19.02
C GLN A 11 -3.64 -7.50 18.60
N LEU A 12 -3.63 -7.88 17.31
CA LEU A 12 -4.46 -8.97 16.78
C LEU A 12 -3.74 -10.31 17.01
N GLN A 13 -3.82 -10.86 18.22
CA GLN A 13 -3.12 -12.10 18.57
C GLN A 13 -3.85 -13.36 18.09
N ASN A 14 -5.18 -13.33 18.14
CA ASN A 14 -6.04 -14.42 17.66
C ASN A 14 -7.44 -13.84 17.41
N VAL A 15 -7.61 -13.15 16.30
CA VAL A 15 -8.88 -12.47 15.95
C VAL A 15 -9.51 -13.19 14.78
N GLU A 16 -10.76 -13.55 14.92
CA GLU A 16 -11.59 -14.17 13.90
C GLU A 16 -12.68 -13.20 13.46
N LEU A 17 -12.81 -13.03 12.16
CA LEU A 17 -13.80 -12.17 11.52
C LEU A 17 -14.67 -13.02 10.61
N ASP A 18 -15.94 -13.15 10.97
CA ASP A 18 -16.97 -13.76 10.14
C ASP A 18 -17.64 -12.69 9.27
N MET A 19 -17.57 -12.87 7.96
CA MET A 19 -18.18 -11.97 6.98
C MET A 19 -19.59 -12.43 6.65
N GLN A 20 -20.52 -11.50 6.60
CA GLN A 20 -21.87 -11.74 6.09
C GLN A 20 -21.89 -11.56 4.57
N ASP A 21 -22.87 -12.14 3.91
CA ASP A 21 -22.92 -12.19 2.44
C ASP A 21 -23.04 -10.79 1.79
N SER A 22 -23.70 -9.85 2.45
CA SER A 22 -23.93 -8.50 1.90
C SER A 22 -23.24 -7.39 2.69
N LEU A 23 -23.37 -7.39 4.02
CA LEU A 23 -22.89 -6.31 4.87
C LEU A 23 -22.37 -6.84 6.20
N THR A 24 -21.13 -6.48 6.54
CA THR A 24 -20.55 -6.73 7.86
C THR A 24 -20.19 -5.40 8.52
N VAL A 25 -20.64 -5.17 9.73
CA VAL A 25 -20.35 -3.97 10.51
C VAL A 25 -19.34 -4.28 11.61
N LEU A 26 -18.19 -3.60 11.58
CA LEU A 26 -17.16 -3.69 12.61
C LEU A 26 -17.33 -2.54 13.61
N ALA A 27 -17.92 -2.83 14.76
CA ALA A 27 -18.11 -1.86 15.84
C ALA A 27 -17.16 -2.13 17.02
N GLY A 28 -16.73 -1.08 17.69
CA GLY A 28 -15.88 -1.18 18.88
C GLY A 28 -15.28 0.17 19.27
N PRO A 29 -14.76 0.29 20.49
CA PRO A 29 -14.14 1.53 20.97
C PRO A 29 -12.91 1.92 20.15
N ASN A 30 -12.45 3.16 20.31
CA ASN A 30 -11.19 3.60 19.73
C ASN A 30 -10.04 2.72 20.26
N ASN A 31 -9.07 2.47 19.42
CA ASN A 31 -7.92 1.59 19.71
C ASN A 31 -8.26 0.09 19.92
N SER A 32 -9.44 -0.37 19.48
CA SER A 32 -9.81 -1.81 19.51
C SER A 32 -9.18 -2.64 18.38
N GLY A 33 -8.42 -2.04 17.49
CA GLY A 33 -7.75 -2.73 16.39
C GLY A 33 -8.49 -2.72 15.06
N LYS A 34 -9.60 -1.98 14.91
CA LYS A 34 -10.36 -1.88 13.65
C LYS A 34 -9.47 -1.44 12.48
N THR A 35 -8.78 -0.32 12.62
CA THR A 35 -7.87 0.20 11.58
C THR A 35 -6.69 -0.75 11.31
N THR A 36 -6.19 -1.42 12.36
CA THR A 36 -5.15 -2.44 12.22
C THR A 36 -5.66 -3.62 11.39
N LEU A 37 -6.87 -4.10 11.66
CA LEU A 37 -7.51 -5.17 10.90
C LEU A 37 -7.65 -4.80 9.41
N ILE A 38 -8.18 -3.61 9.13
CA ILE A 38 -8.34 -3.14 7.74
C ILE A 38 -6.98 -3.00 7.04
N SER A 39 -5.96 -2.50 7.73
CA SER A 39 -4.61 -2.40 7.19
C SER A 39 -4.02 -3.75 6.80
N VAL A 40 -4.24 -4.79 7.61
CA VAL A 40 -3.83 -6.16 7.29
C VAL A 40 -4.58 -6.69 6.09
N LEU A 41 -5.91 -6.57 6.05
CA LEU A 41 -6.74 -7.03 4.93
C LEU A 41 -6.33 -6.34 3.63
N LYS A 42 -6.11 -5.02 3.67
CA LYS A 42 -5.62 -4.26 2.52
C LYS A 42 -4.25 -4.76 2.04
N GLY A 43 -3.33 -5.02 2.94
CA GLY A 43 -1.99 -5.51 2.58
C GLY A 43 -2.00 -6.93 2.02
N MET A 44 -2.94 -7.77 2.46
CA MET A 44 -3.09 -9.14 1.97
C MET A 44 -3.77 -9.19 0.58
N PHE A 45 -4.82 -8.40 0.36
CA PHE A 45 -5.69 -8.52 -0.81
C PHE A 45 -5.39 -7.51 -1.92
N CYS A 46 -4.60 -6.45 -1.66
CA CYS A 46 -4.19 -5.51 -2.71
C CYS A 46 -2.84 -5.88 -3.31
N ASP A 47 -2.56 -5.39 -4.50
CA ASP A 47 -1.28 -5.60 -5.21
C ASP A 47 -0.07 -5.03 -4.45
N LYS A 48 -0.29 -4.04 -3.59
CA LYS A 48 0.78 -3.47 -2.77
C LYS A 48 1.18 -4.45 -1.67
N LYS A 49 2.47 -4.75 -1.62
CA LYS A 49 3.05 -5.60 -0.57
C LYS A 49 2.71 -5.04 0.82
N LEU A 50 2.25 -5.90 1.72
CA LEU A 50 2.11 -5.54 3.12
C LEU A 50 3.51 -5.20 3.67
N SER A 51 3.67 -3.98 4.17
CA SER A 51 4.90 -3.60 4.87
C SER A 51 4.88 -4.24 6.25
N PHE A 52 5.57 -5.37 6.39
CA PHE A 52 5.73 -6.05 7.68
C PHE A 52 7.01 -5.56 8.38
N ASN A 53 6.84 -4.95 9.53
CA ASN A 53 7.92 -4.35 10.33
C ASN A 53 7.97 -4.97 11.72
N TYR A 54 9.07 -4.73 12.44
CA TYR A 54 9.21 -5.20 13.82
C TYR A 54 8.14 -4.65 14.77
N SER A 55 7.56 -3.47 14.49
CA SER A 55 6.44 -2.90 15.24
C SER A 55 5.10 -3.63 15.00
N ASP A 56 5.05 -4.51 14.01
CA ASP A 56 3.87 -5.31 13.70
C ASP A 56 3.85 -6.65 14.46
N ILE A 57 4.98 -7.00 15.11
CA ILE A 57 5.07 -8.19 15.97
C ILE A 57 4.48 -7.87 17.35
N PRO A 58 3.66 -8.77 17.93
CA PRO A 58 3.22 -8.63 19.30
C PRO A 58 4.39 -8.51 20.28
N ILE A 59 4.31 -7.56 21.22
CA ILE A 59 5.39 -7.23 22.16
C ILE A 59 5.87 -8.48 22.92
N GLN A 60 4.97 -9.34 23.34
CA GLN A 60 5.32 -10.55 24.08
C GLN A 60 6.20 -11.49 23.23
N LEU A 61 5.82 -11.75 21.98
CA LEU A 61 6.59 -12.61 21.07
C LEU A 61 7.98 -12.04 20.76
N SER A 62 8.07 -10.74 20.55
CA SER A 62 9.36 -10.07 20.33
C SER A 62 10.26 -10.13 21.58
N SER A 63 9.70 -9.97 22.78
CA SER A 63 10.45 -10.08 24.04
C SER A 63 10.97 -11.50 24.26
N ASP A 64 10.10 -12.50 24.13
CA ASP A 64 10.45 -13.92 24.33
C ASP A 64 11.54 -14.37 23.34
N TRP A 65 11.47 -13.90 22.11
CA TRP A 65 12.49 -14.18 21.09
C TRP A 65 13.82 -13.48 21.40
N LEU A 66 13.78 -12.21 21.79
CA LEU A 66 14.98 -11.45 22.13
C LEU A 66 15.71 -12.06 23.34
N ASP A 67 14.99 -12.56 24.32
CA ASP A 67 15.60 -13.20 25.51
C ASP A 67 16.37 -14.47 25.13
N LYS A 68 15.99 -15.17 24.08
CA LYS A 68 16.68 -16.35 23.55
C LYS A 68 17.86 -15.99 22.64
N ILE A 69 17.70 -15.00 21.79
CA ILE A 69 18.67 -14.65 20.74
C ILE A 69 19.80 -13.74 21.25
N LEU A 70 19.50 -12.78 22.11
CA LEU A 70 20.44 -11.77 22.58
C LEU A 70 21.71 -12.38 23.22
N PRO A 71 21.63 -13.41 24.08
CA PRO A 71 22.82 -14.04 24.64
C PRO A 71 23.74 -14.67 23.60
N ILE A 72 23.17 -15.25 22.53
CA ILE A 72 23.95 -15.85 21.45
C ILE A 72 24.73 -14.77 20.72
N PHE A 73 24.03 -13.69 20.33
CA PHE A 73 24.66 -12.57 19.62
C PHE A 73 25.72 -11.89 20.46
N GLN A 74 25.46 -11.66 21.74
CA GLN A 74 26.43 -11.07 22.65
C GLN A 74 27.70 -11.93 22.77
N ALA A 75 27.55 -13.23 22.97
CA ALA A 75 28.69 -14.15 23.14
C ALA A 75 29.56 -14.23 21.87
N VAL A 76 28.93 -14.18 20.69
CA VAL A 76 29.63 -14.32 19.41
C VAL A 76 30.22 -13.00 18.93
N MET A 77 29.48 -11.91 18.93
CA MET A 77 29.89 -10.63 18.35
C MET A 77 31.01 -9.93 19.15
N ILE A 78 31.19 -10.28 20.41
CA ILE A 78 32.33 -9.80 21.21
C ILE A 78 33.62 -10.54 20.87
N LYS A 79 33.50 -11.82 20.49
CA LYS A 79 34.64 -12.74 20.37
C LYS A 79 35.15 -12.91 18.95
N TYR A 80 34.26 -12.89 17.95
CA TYR A 80 34.59 -13.24 16.60
C TYR A 80 34.59 -12.03 15.65
N ASP A 81 35.35 -12.13 14.57
CA ASP A 81 35.26 -11.24 13.41
C ASP A 81 33.96 -11.48 12.63
N ARG A 82 33.73 -10.68 11.58
CA ARG A 82 32.47 -10.74 10.81
C ARG A 82 32.24 -12.12 10.20
N GLU A 83 33.22 -12.67 9.49
CA GLU A 83 33.04 -13.92 8.74
C GLU A 83 32.80 -15.12 9.68
N SER A 84 33.66 -15.25 10.69
CA SER A 84 33.57 -16.33 11.70
C SER A 84 32.32 -16.16 12.57
N GLY A 85 31.99 -14.90 12.93
CA GLY A 85 30.87 -14.60 13.79
C GLY A 85 29.50 -14.83 13.14
N VAL A 86 29.34 -14.42 11.87
CA VAL A 86 28.11 -14.72 11.11
C VAL A 86 27.90 -16.23 11.01
N ARG A 87 28.94 -16.97 10.60
CA ARG A 87 28.89 -18.44 10.52
C ARG A 87 28.51 -19.07 11.85
N GLU A 88 29.11 -18.64 12.95
CA GLU A 88 28.86 -19.18 14.29
C GLU A 88 27.41 -18.89 14.74
N ILE A 89 26.89 -17.68 14.49
CA ILE A 89 25.50 -17.35 14.81
C ILE A 89 24.55 -18.24 14.01
N ILE A 90 24.72 -18.28 12.67
CA ILE A 90 23.86 -19.10 11.80
C ILE A 90 23.87 -20.57 12.22
N THR A 91 25.05 -21.14 12.50
CA THR A 91 25.16 -22.54 12.97
C THR A 91 24.39 -22.80 14.27
N LYS A 92 24.29 -21.79 15.17
CA LYS A 92 23.57 -21.94 16.43
C LYS A 92 22.07 -21.81 16.31
N ILE A 93 21.57 -21.01 15.36
CA ILE A 93 20.15 -20.68 15.24
C ILE A 93 19.44 -21.44 14.11
N SER A 94 20.18 -22.13 13.25
CA SER A 94 19.63 -22.83 12.10
C SER A 94 20.12 -24.27 11.97
N ASN A 95 19.31 -25.08 11.31
CA ASN A 95 19.63 -26.43 10.87
C ASN A 95 18.97 -26.65 9.50
N ASP A 96 19.73 -27.23 8.52
CA ASP A 96 19.24 -27.52 7.17
C ASP A 96 18.52 -26.32 6.51
N ASP A 97 19.15 -25.16 6.52
CA ASP A 97 18.64 -23.90 5.96
C ASP A 97 17.31 -23.40 6.55
N LYS A 98 16.92 -23.92 7.72
CA LYS A 98 15.74 -23.47 8.47
C LYS A 98 16.12 -23.03 9.88
N PHE A 99 15.39 -22.08 10.41
CA PHE A 99 15.51 -21.74 11.82
C PHE A 99 15.14 -22.93 12.70
N ILE A 100 15.93 -23.14 13.77
CA ILE A 100 15.58 -24.08 14.83
C ILE A 100 14.33 -23.55 15.55
N ALA A 101 13.40 -24.42 15.90
CA ALA A 101 12.11 -24.06 16.50
C ALA A 101 12.22 -23.12 17.72
N ASP A 102 13.29 -23.23 18.51
CA ASP A 102 13.53 -22.37 19.67
C ASP A 102 13.90 -20.94 19.31
N TYR A 103 14.36 -20.68 18.08
CA TYR A 103 14.85 -19.38 17.60
C TYR A 103 14.00 -18.78 16.50
N ILE A 104 12.85 -19.36 16.19
CA ILE A 104 11.83 -18.80 15.32
C ILE A 104 10.74 -18.13 16.18
N MET A 105 10.28 -16.95 15.77
CA MET A 105 9.05 -16.39 16.33
C MET A 105 7.84 -16.98 15.62
N ASP A 106 6.75 -17.15 16.36
CA ASP A 106 5.46 -17.46 15.74
C ASP A 106 5.10 -16.37 14.75
N SER A 107 5.05 -16.76 13.49
CA SER A 107 4.86 -15.82 12.39
C SER A 107 3.45 -15.21 12.39
N PHE A 108 3.33 -14.01 11.84
CA PHE A 108 2.04 -13.50 11.40
C PHE A 108 1.41 -14.51 10.44
N GLN A 109 0.18 -14.89 10.72
CA GLN A 109 -0.60 -15.78 9.86
C GLN A 109 -2.03 -15.29 9.74
N ALA A 110 -2.55 -15.32 8.52
CA ALA A 110 -3.97 -15.18 8.26
C ALA A 110 -4.51 -16.45 7.60
N GLN A 111 -5.56 -17.01 8.17
CA GLN A 111 -6.34 -18.11 7.60
C GLN A 111 -7.59 -17.51 6.97
N ILE A 112 -7.86 -17.85 5.72
CA ILE A 112 -8.89 -17.22 4.89
C ILE A 112 -9.78 -18.32 4.32
N GLN A 113 -11.10 -18.15 4.50
CA GLN A 113 -12.13 -18.99 3.89
C GLN A 113 -12.95 -18.17 2.90
N VAL A 114 -13.09 -18.71 1.70
CA VAL A 114 -13.93 -18.14 0.62
C VAL A 114 -14.98 -19.18 0.25
N ASP A 115 -16.25 -18.87 0.49
CA ASP A 115 -17.36 -19.69 0.06
C ASP A 115 -17.83 -19.26 -1.33
N TYR A 116 -18.36 -20.19 -2.10
CA TYR A 116 -18.95 -19.92 -3.41
C TYR A 116 -20.29 -20.63 -3.55
N ASN A 117 -21.15 -20.08 -4.41
CA ASN A 117 -22.41 -20.70 -4.79
C ASN A 117 -22.22 -21.35 -6.18
N PRO A 118 -22.29 -22.70 -6.28
CA PRO A 118 -22.03 -23.41 -7.54
C PRO A 118 -23.02 -23.04 -8.67
N ASP A 119 -24.19 -22.52 -8.33
CA ASP A 119 -25.21 -22.17 -9.33
C ASP A 119 -25.00 -20.77 -9.93
N ASN A 120 -24.30 -19.86 -9.23
CA ASN A 120 -24.24 -18.45 -9.58
C ASN A 120 -22.81 -17.88 -9.71
N ASP A 121 -21.82 -18.49 -9.07
CA ASP A 121 -20.46 -17.93 -9.00
C ASP A 121 -19.55 -18.55 -10.06
N ASP A 122 -18.76 -17.70 -10.71
CA ASP A 122 -17.71 -18.14 -11.62
C ASP A 122 -16.42 -18.42 -10.84
N ILE A 123 -16.10 -19.68 -10.67
CA ILE A 123 -14.92 -20.14 -9.94
C ILE A 123 -13.69 -20.39 -10.82
N GLN A 124 -13.67 -19.93 -12.07
CA GLN A 124 -12.59 -20.20 -13.00
C GLN A 124 -11.21 -19.89 -12.45
N TYR A 125 -11.04 -18.75 -11.77
CA TYR A 125 -9.76 -18.36 -11.17
C TYR A 125 -9.39 -19.17 -9.91
N PHE A 126 -10.36 -19.84 -9.31
CA PHE A 126 -10.19 -20.64 -8.10
C PHE A 126 -10.02 -22.13 -8.39
N ALA A 127 -10.27 -22.60 -9.61
CA ALA A 127 -10.33 -24.02 -9.94
C ALA A 127 -9.03 -24.77 -9.61
N ASP A 128 -7.87 -24.16 -9.80
CA ASP A 128 -6.56 -24.74 -9.50
C ASP A 128 -6.30 -24.93 -7.99
N TYR A 129 -7.11 -24.31 -7.13
CA TYR A 129 -6.97 -24.30 -5.67
C TYR A 129 -8.03 -25.16 -4.97
N LEU A 130 -8.81 -25.91 -5.74
CA LEU A 130 -9.82 -26.82 -5.19
C LEU A 130 -9.14 -28.04 -4.57
N MET A 131 -9.27 -28.19 -3.25
CA MET A 131 -8.65 -29.29 -2.48
C MET A 131 -9.64 -30.43 -2.17
N ASP A 132 -10.93 -30.16 -2.24
CA ASP A 132 -11.98 -31.11 -1.92
C ASP A 132 -12.94 -31.21 -3.12
N LEU A 133 -13.16 -32.45 -3.59
CA LEU A 133 -14.08 -32.74 -4.69
C LEU A 133 -15.46 -33.18 -4.19
N ASP A 134 -15.74 -32.98 -2.91
CA ASP A 134 -17.04 -33.28 -2.31
C ASP A 134 -18.06 -32.22 -2.74
N ASP A 135 -19.06 -32.63 -3.52
CA ASP A 135 -20.13 -31.77 -4.05
C ASP A 135 -20.97 -31.05 -2.96
N THR A 136 -20.75 -31.36 -1.70
CA THR A 136 -21.41 -30.70 -0.57
C THR A 136 -20.58 -29.58 0.03
N LYS A 137 -19.30 -29.43 -0.38
CA LYS A 137 -18.37 -28.45 0.15
C LYS A 137 -18.04 -27.41 -0.91
N HIS A 138 -18.44 -26.18 -0.65
CA HIS A 138 -18.31 -25.07 -1.56
C HIS A 138 -17.43 -23.97 -0.95
N SER A 139 -16.17 -24.34 -0.58
CA SER A 139 -15.26 -23.41 0.09
C SER A 139 -13.82 -23.62 -0.34
N PHE A 140 -13.09 -22.54 -0.48
CA PHE A 140 -11.64 -22.50 -0.63
C PHE A 140 -10.98 -22.01 0.64
N TYR A 141 -9.81 -22.55 0.96
CA TYR A 141 -9.07 -22.22 2.17
C TYR A 141 -7.65 -21.81 1.82
N PHE A 142 -7.22 -20.67 2.38
CA PHE A 142 -5.89 -20.13 2.12
C PHE A 142 -5.20 -19.76 3.42
N ILE A 143 -3.87 -19.83 3.40
CA ILE A 143 -3.00 -19.27 4.45
C ILE A 143 -2.11 -18.21 3.82
N TYR A 144 -2.08 -17.03 4.44
CA TYR A 144 -1.17 -15.96 4.11
C TYR A 144 -0.26 -15.71 5.32
N THR A 145 1.06 -15.67 5.11
CA THR A 145 2.03 -15.58 6.21
C THR A 145 3.32 -14.89 5.79
N TYR A 146 4.10 -14.47 6.78
CA TYR A 146 5.48 -14.02 6.63
C TYR A 146 6.41 -15.03 7.31
N GLU A 147 7.25 -15.69 6.53
CA GLU A 147 8.20 -16.69 7.04
C GLU A 147 9.63 -16.18 6.93
N PRO A 148 10.43 -16.26 8.02
CA PRO A 148 11.82 -15.85 7.97
C PRO A 148 12.64 -16.83 7.11
N SER A 149 13.51 -16.26 6.28
CA SER A 149 14.48 -17.01 5.46
C SER A 149 15.87 -16.92 6.09
N ILE A 150 16.52 -18.04 6.33
CA ILE A 150 17.89 -18.09 6.85
C ILE A 150 18.86 -17.38 5.90
N SER A 151 18.79 -17.62 4.62
CA SER A 151 19.68 -17.01 3.64
C SER A 151 19.55 -15.47 3.60
N SER A 152 18.30 -14.96 3.68
CA SER A 152 18.06 -13.52 3.78
C SER A 152 18.53 -12.96 5.12
N PHE A 153 18.35 -13.70 6.21
CA PHE A 153 18.82 -13.30 7.54
C PHE A 153 20.35 -13.24 7.59
N GLU A 154 21.04 -14.24 7.08
CA GLU A 154 22.51 -14.29 6.99
C GLU A 154 23.06 -13.12 6.19
N LYS A 155 22.46 -12.81 5.05
CA LYS A 155 22.83 -11.66 4.22
C LYS A 155 22.69 -10.36 5.01
N ASN A 156 21.52 -10.11 5.60
CA ASN A 156 21.27 -8.91 6.40
C ASN A 156 22.21 -8.81 7.61
N LEU A 157 22.46 -9.93 8.29
CA LEU A 157 23.38 -10.00 9.41
C LEU A 157 24.81 -9.65 8.97
N THR A 158 25.26 -10.18 7.84
CA THR A 158 26.60 -9.89 7.29
C THR A 158 26.78 -8.39 7.01
N GLU A 159 25.77 -7.74 6.44
CA GLU A 159 25.79 -6.31 6.14
C GLU A 159 25.85 -5.43 7.40
N HIS A 160 25.24 -5.89 8.51
CA HIS A 160 25.11 -5.10 9.73
C HIS A 160 26.06 -5.54 10.87
N TYR A 161 26.82 -6.62 10.68
CA TYR A 161 27.62 -7.27 11.74
C TYR A 161 28.58 -6.32 12.43
N ASP A 162 29.41 -5.58 11.70
CA ASP A 162 30.46 -4.73 12.29
C ASP A 162 29.85 -3.62 13.16
N ARG A 163 28.75 -3.01 12.71
CA ARG A 163 28.04 -1.98 13.46
C ARG A 163 27.44 -2.55 14.75
N MET A 164 26.83 -3.72 14.68
CA MET A 164 26.23 -4.39 15.84
C MET A 164 27.29 -4.86 16.81
N SER A 165 28.40 -5.45 16.33
CA SER A 165 29.52 -5.88 17.14
C SER A 165 30.15 -4.72 17.94
N ALA A 166 30.31 -3.56 17.33
CA ALA A 166 30.75 -2.35 18.02
C ALA A 166 29.80 -1.96 19.14
N ARG A 167 28.50 -1.98 18.91
CA ARG A 167 27.48 -1.68 19.94
C ARG A 167 27.47 -2.68 21.09
N PHE A 168 27.63 -3.98 20.81
CA PHE A 168 27.75 -4.99 21.87
C PHE A 168 28.97 -4.78 22.75
N ARG A 169 30.10 -4.38 22.17
CA ARG A 169 31.33 -4.05 22.95
C ARG A 169 31.13 -2.81 23.81
N ASP A 170 30.46 -1.79 23.33
CA ASP A 170 30.17 -0.56 24.05
C ASP A 170 29.24 -0.77 25.25
N ILE A 171 28.27 -1.69 25.16
CA ILE A 171 27.39 -2.02 26.29
C ILE A 171 28.16 -2.70 27.43
N ASN A 172 29.20 -3.48 27.12
CA ASN A 172 30.03 -4.17 28.12
C ASN A 172 31.08 -3.29 28.74
N ASN A 173 31.34 -2.07 28.22
CA ASN A 173 32.31 -1.13 28.80
C ASN A 173 31.56 0.08 29.39
N PRO A 174 31.21 0.05 30.70
CA PRO A 174 30.27 1.01 31.30
C PRO A 174 30.94 2.35 31.63
N GLN A 175 31.21 3.17 30.64
CA GLN A 175 31.45 4.60 30.81
C GLN A 175 30.22 5.37 30.28
N GLY A 176 29.25 5.66 31.18
CA GLY A 176 28.16 6.59 30.88
C GLY A 176 26.72 6.03 30.97
N VAL A 177 25.84 6.95 31.20
CA VAL A 177 24.46 6.95 31.67
C VAL A 177 23.42 6.10 30.85
N GLU A 178 23.78 5.30 29.86
CA GLU A 178 22.76 4.86 28.87
C GLU A 178 22.84 3.39 28.47
N LYS A 179 23.15 2.51 29.39
CA LYS A 179 23.16 1.06 29.12
C LYS A 179 21.78 0.59 28.60
N ASP A 180 20.72 1.05 29.24
CA ASP A 180 19.34 0.65 28.87
C ASP A 180 18.92 1.19 27.51
N THR A 181 19.29 2.42 27.19
CA THR A 181 19.01 3.02 25.87
C THR A 181 19.80 2.33 24.76
N LYS A 182 21.08 2.02 24.99
CA LYS A 182 21.92 1.27 24.03
C LYS A 182 21.40 -0.14 23.80
N LEU A 183 20.96 -0.81 24.85
CA LEU A 183 20.37 -2.14 24.79
C LEU A 183 19.04 -2.11 24.00
N TYR A 184 18.23 -1.08 24.21
CA TYR A 184 16.99 -0.88 23.47
C TYR A 184 17.24 -0.81 21.96
N PHE A 185 18.16 0.04 21.51
CA PHE A 185 18.49 0.16 20.07
C PHE A 185 19.03 -1.15 19.48
N LEU A 186 19.78 -1.91 20.26
CA LEU A 186 20.29 -3.19 19.81
C LEU A 186 19.18 -4.24 19.66
N LYS A 187 18.25 -4.29 20.60
CA LYS A 187 17.06 -5.14 20.52
C LYS A 187 16.22 -4.80 19.27
N GLU A 188 15.99 -3.52 19.03
CA GLU A 188 15.29 -3.04 17.83
C GLU A 188 16.00 -3.44 16.54
N GLU A 189 17.32 -3.35 16.49
CA GLU A 189 18.13 -3.74 15.33
C GLU A 189 18.04 -5.25 15.05
N LEU A 190 18.07 -6.09 16.09
CA LEU A 190 17.87 -7.54 15.96
C LEU A 190 16.48 -7.88 15.40
N LEU A 191 15.44 -7.24 15.91
CA LEU A 191 14.07 -7.41 15.40
C LEU A 191 13.94 -6.97 13.94
N ARG A 192 14.58 -5.86 13.57
CA ARG A 192 14.61 -5.41 12.17
C ARG A 192 15.31 -6.42 11.27
N LEU A 193 16.44 -7.01 11.68
CA LEU A 193 17.12 -8.05 10.93
C LEU A 193 16.20 -9.25 10.67
N TYR A 194 15.46 -9.67 11.69
CA TYR A 194 14.50 -10.78 11.57
C TYR A 194 13.36 -10.45 10.62
N CYS A 195 12.71 -9.31 10.79
CA CYS A 195 11.60 -8.88 9.92
C CYS A 195 12.02 -8.67 8.46
N ASN A 196 13.20 -8.08 8.24
CA ASN A 196 13.73 -7.87 6.89
C ASN A 196 14.09 -9.19 6.18
N ALA A 197 14.30 -10.26 6.94
CA ALA A 197 14.52 -11.59 6.43
C ALA A 197 13.21 -12.38 6.18
N ALA A 198 12.07 -11.86 6.64
CA ALA A 198 10.78 -12.51 6.44
C ALA A 198 10.28 -12.34 5.00
N ILE A 199 9.83 -13.44 4.42
CA ILE A 199 9.32 -13.54 3.06
C ILE A 199 7.81 -13.78 3.11
N GLU A 200 7.09 -13.00 2.34
CA GLU A 200 5.65 -13.16 2.12
C GLU A 200 5.36 -14.48 1.39
N LYS A 201 4.48 -15.29 1.93
CA LYS A 201 4.08 -16.58 1.36
C LYS A 201 2.59 -16.80 1.44
N CYS A 202 2.08 -17.51 0.45
CA CYS A 202 0.70 -17.93 0.37
C CYS A 202 0.60 -19.44 0.13
N TYR A 203 -0.44 -20.03 0.69
CA TYR A 203 -0.73 -21.46 0.52
C TYR A 203 -2.24 -21.64 0.33
N PHE A 204 -2.61 -22.63 -0.49
CA PHE A 204 -3.97 -23.17 -0.50
C PHE A 204 -3.99 -24.52 0.24
N CYS A 205 -5.07 -24.81 0.92
CA CYS A 205 -5.14 -25.92 1.87
C CYS A 205 -6.55 -26.49 1.99
N ASN A 206 -6.68 -27.57 2.75
CA ASN A 206 -7.95 -28.18 3.08
C ASN A 206 -8.68 -27.41 4.22
N SER A 207 -9.88 -27.87 4.58
CA SER A 207 -10.77 -27.17 5.53
C SER A 207 -10.24 -27.07 6.97
N ASP A 208 -9.26 -27.89 7.35
CA ASP A 208 -8.58 -27.80 8.66
C ASP A 208 -7.31 -26.98 8.62
N TYR A 209 -7.03 -26.31 7.47
CA TYR A 209 -5.79 -25.57 7.20
C TYR A 209 -4.53 -26.45 7.23
N GLY A 210 -4.68 -27.77 7.09
CA GLY A 210 -3.61 -28.71 6.87
C GLY A 210 -3.29 -28.89 5.37
N ASN A 211 -2.37 -29.79 5.05
CA ASN A 211 -1.97 -30.09 3.67
C ASN A 211 -1.75 -28.83 2.81
N ALA A 212 -1.04 -27.85 3.36
CA ALA A 212 -0.80 -26.57 2.72
C ALA A 212 0.12 -26.72 1.50
N ASN A 213 -0.37 -26.33 0.32
CA ASN A 213 0.38 -26.30 -0.92
C ASN A 213 0.77 -24.87 -1.26
N PRO A 214 2.02 -24.61 -1.62
CA PRO A 214 2.46 -23.26 -1.93
C PRO A 214 1.79 -22.71 -3.18
N MET A 215 1.48 -21.41 -3.17
CA MET A 215 1.01 -20.66 -4.33
C MET A 215 1.73 -19.33 -4.43
N GLU A 216 1.77 -18.79 -5.64
CA GLU A 216 2.35 -17.47 -5.87
C GLU A 216 1.52 -16.37 -5.19
N VAL A 217 2.18 -15.46 -4.48
CA VAL A 217 1.52 -14.35 -3.78
C VAL A 217 0.71 -13.48 -4.74
N PHE A 218 1.24 -13.23 -5.94
CA PHE A 218 0.53 -12.49 -6.97
C PHE A 218 -0.76 -13.21 -7.42
N ALA A 219 -0.70 -14.53 -7.61
CA ALA A 219 -1.87 -15.31 -7.96
C ALA A 219 -2.94 -15.28 -6.87
N PHE A 220 -2.53 -15.36 -5.59
CA PHE A 220 -3.45 -15.20 -4.46
C PHE A 220 -4.12 -13.82 -4.47
N LYS A 221 -3.35 -12.74 -4.61
CA LYS A 221 -3.90 -11.37 -4.61
C LYS A 221 -4.87 -11.13 -5.76
N ASN A 222 -4.63 -11.73 -6.92
CA ASN A 222 -5.51 -11.63 -8.09
C ASN A 222 -6.90 -12.28 -7.89
N LEU A 223 -7.07 -13.13 -6.88
CA LEU A 223 -8.38 -13.68 -6.53
C LEU A 223 -9.33 -12.65 -5.90
N PHE A 224 -8.80 -11.49 -5.50
CA PHE A 224 -9.55 -10.48 -4.75
C PHE A 224 -9.59 -9.16 -5.51
N ASN A 225 -10.77 -8.55 -5.57
CA ASN A 225 -10.98 -7.14 -5.89
C ASN A 225 -11.28 -6.43 -4.57
N PHE A 226 -10.26 -5.91 -3.93
CA PHE A 226 -10.36 -5.28 -2.62
C PHE A 226 -10.17 -3.77 -2.73
N GLN A 227 -11.16 -3.01 -2.28
CA GLN A 227 -11.08 -1.56 -2.20
C GLN A 227 -11.44 -1.08 -0.78
N ASN A 228 -10.80 0.01 -0.35
CA ASN A 228 -11.14 0.63 0.92
C ASN A 228 -11.23 2.15 0.81
N ILE A 229 -12.14 2.74 1.59
CA ILE A 229 -12.23 4.16 1.86
C ILE A 229 -11.69 4.39 3.28
N PRO A 230 -10.55 5.09 3.46
CA PRO A 230 -9.99 5.37 4.78
C PRO A 230 -10.83 6.38 5.56
N ALA A 231 -10.65 6.42 6.89
CA ALA A 231 -11.31 7.38 7.77
C ALA A 231 -10.90 8.83 7.45
N ILE A 232 -9.61 9.04 7.21
CA ILE A 232 -9.08 10.35 6.75
C ILE A 232 -9.36 10.47 5.26
N ARG A 233 -10.26 11.37 4.91
CA ARG A 233 -10.64 11.67 3.53
C ARG A 233 -10.00 12.98 3.12
N GLU A 234 -9.56 13.07 1.87
CA GLU A 234 -8.97 14.29 1.29
C GLU A 234 -9.99 15.46 1.16
N LEU A 235 -11.01 15.47 1.99
CA LEU A 235 -12.04 16.50 2.05
C LEU A 235 -11.74 17.55 3.13
N ASP A 236 -10.66 17.37 3.92
CA ASP A 236 -10.30 18.29 5.00
C ASP A 236 -9.73 19.62 4.48
N ASP A 237 -10.13 20.69 5.12
CA ASP A 237 -9.87 22.11 4.81
C ASP A 237 -8.41 22.57 4.89
N SER A 238 -7.43 21.73 4.64
CA SER A 238 -6.04 22.21 4.55
C SER A 238 -5.83 22.95 3.23
N GLU A 239 -5.24 24.13 3.29
CA GLU A 239 -5.01 25.15 2.25
C GLU A 239 -4.35 24.69 0.94
N SER A 240 -4.18 23.41 0.70
CA SER A 240 -3.59 22.84 -0.50
C SER A 240 -4.61 22.00 -1.27
N ASP A 241 -5.01 22.40 -2.46
CA ASP A 241 -5.65 21.62 -3.56
C ASP A 241 -6.78 20.60 -3.19
N SER A 242 -7.06 20.41 -1.90
CA SER A 242 -8.06 19.49 -1.33
C SER A 242 -9.50 19.94 -1.59
N SER A 243 -9.71 21.27 -1.79
CA SER A 243 -11.01 21.86 -2.16
C SER A 243 -11.58 21.38 -3.51
N LYS A 244 -10.88 20.47 -4.19
CA LYS A 244 -11.25 19.90 -5.50
C LYS A 244 -11.49 18.40 -5.47
N GLY A 245 -11.66 17.82 -4.29
CA GLY A 245 -11.78 16.36 -4.14
C GLY A 245 -12.96 15.78 -4.92
N ILE A 246 -14.13 16.40 -4.84
CA ILE A 246 -15.33 16.02 -5.60
C ILE A 246 -15.13 16.28 -7.08
N SER A 247 -14.64 17.47 -7.46
CA SER A 247 -14.39 17.84 -8.86
C SER A 247 -13.46 16.85 -9.56
N LYS A 248 -12.32 16.49 -8.95
CA LYS A 248 -11.37 15.51 -9.48
C LYS A 248 -12.04 14.14 -9.68
N ARG A 249 -12.90 13.74 -8.75
CA ARG A 249 -13.56 12.44 -8.77
C ARG A 249 -14.66 12.37 -9.82
N VAL A 250 -15.48 13.42 -9.94
CA VAL A 250 -16.47 13.52 -11.02
C VAL A 250 -15.79 13.37 -12.39
N ILE A 251 -14.67 14.06 -12.60
CA ILE A 251 -13.91 13.95 -13.86
C ILE A 251 -13.38 12.53 -14.06
N SER A 252 -12.89 11.86 -13.00
CA SER A 252 -12.43 10.48 -13.09
C SER A 252 -13.55 9.52 -13.53
N LEU A 253 -14.76 9.68 -12.98
CA LEU A 253 -15.93 8.89 -13.39
C LEU A 253 -16.38 9.15 -14.84
N LEU A 254 -16.20 10.39 -15.31
CA LEU A 254 -16.56 10.78 -16.67
C LEU A 254 -15.58 10.26 -17.74
N LYS A 255 -14.35 9.91 -17.36
CA LYS A 255 -13.34 9.35 -18.29
C LYS A 255 -13.81 8.10 -19.04
N ASP A 256 -14.71 7.33 -18.45
CA ASP A 256 -15.30 6.12 -19.05
C ASP A 256 -16.57 6.41 -19.86
N ASN A 257 -16.98 7.69 -19.98
CA ASN A 257 -18.17 8.08 -20.70
C ASN A 257 -17.82 8.46 -22.15
N ASP A 258 -18.38 7.76 -23.14
CA ASP A 258 -18.08 7.94 -24.57
C ASP A 258 -18.27 9.39 -25.04
N THR A 259 -19.33 10.05 -24.59
CA THR A 259 -19.61 11.46 -24.99
C THR A 259 -18.59 12.43 -24.41
N TRP A 260 -18.12 12.19 -23.20
CA TRP A 260 -17.04 12.95 -22.57
C TRP A 260 -15.71 12.74 -23.29
N VAL A 261 -15.38 11.48 -23.60
CA VAL A 261 -14.16 11.12 -24.32
C VAL A 261 -14.15 11.75 -25.73
N GLU A 262 -15.27 11.70 -26.44
CA GLU A 262 -15.36 12.37 -27.75
C GLU A 262 -15.22 13.89 -27.67
N ALA A 263 -15.79 14.52 -26.64
CA ALA A 263 -15.66 15.95 -26.44
C ALA A 263 -14.20 16.34 -26.09
N THR A 264 -13.56 15.58 -25.22
CA THR A 264 -12.17 15.85 -24.80
C THR A 264 -11.16 15.60 -25.92
N LYS A 265 -11.35 14.61 -26.78
CA LYS A 265 -10.49 14.36 -27.96
C LYS A 265 -10.44 15.50 -28.96
N LYS A 266 -11.47 16.30 -29.07
CA LYS A 266 -11.53 17.45 -29.97
C LYS A 266 -10.91 18.72 -29.40
N LEU A 267 -10.72 18.79 -28.09
CA LEU A 267 -10.23 19.99 -27.41
C LEU A 267 -8.77 20.34 -27.74
N PRO A 268 -7.82 19.40 -27.89
CA PRO A 268 -6.45 19.75 -28.30
C PRO A 268 -6.40 20.54 -29.59
N ASP A 269 -7.08 20.05 -30.64
CA ASP A 269 -7.12 20.69 -31.94
C ASP A 269 -7.77 22.08 -31.88
N LEU A 270 -8.85 22.22 -31.13
CA LEU A 270 -9.55 23.50 -30.94
C LEU A 270 -8.67 24.49 -30.18
N LEU A 271 -8.04 24.08 -29.09
CA LEU A 271 -7.15 24.93 -28.30
C LEU A 271 -5.92 25.37 -29.12
N MET A 272 -5.31 24.45 -29.87
CA MET A 272 -4.19 24.78 -30.74
C MET A 272 -4.60 25.78 -31.83
N SER A 273 -5.73 25.54 -32.47
CA SER A 273 -6.28 26.48 -33.46
C SER A 273 -6.52 27.87 -32.89
N ASP A 274 -7.09 27.96 -31.69
CA ASP A 274 -7.34 29.25 -31.03
C ASP A 274 -6.04 29.95 -30.58
N ILE A 275 -5.06 29.19 -30.07
CA ILE A 275 -3.72 29.71 -29.74
C ILE A 275 -3.01 30.26 -30.99
N GLU A 276 -3.11 29.56 -32.11
CA GLU A 276 -2.53 29.98 -33.38
C GLU A 276 -3.22 31.26 -33.92
N ASN A 277 -4.56 31.26 -33.90
CA ASN A 277 -5.39 32.38 -34.36
C ASN A 277 -5.21 33.65 -33.47
N SER A 278 -4.95 33.48 -32.17
CA SER A 278 -4.69 34.61 -31.25
C SER A 278 -3.36 35.29 -31.49
N GLY A 279 -2.43 34.66 -32.21
CA GLY A 279 -1.06 35.14 -32.37
C GLY A 279 -0.14 34.92 -31.16
N ALA A 280 -0.66 34.39 -30.06
CA ALA A 280 0.07 34.16 -28.80
C ALA A 280 1.32 33.27 -28.99
N LYS A 281 1.21 32.23 -29.83
CA LYS A 281 2.34 31.35 -30.18
C LYS A 281 3.51 32.14 -30.78
N ASN A 282 3.21 33.06 -31.70
CA ASN A 282 4.22 33.91 -32.35
C ASN A 282 4.81 34.95 -31.38
N GLU A 283 4.00 35.53 -30.50
CA GLU A 283 4.49 36.48 -29.49
C GLU A 283 5.42 35.81 -28.48
N ILE A 284 5.08 34.64 -27.97
CA ILE A 284 5.92 33.86 -27.05
C ILE A 284 7.22 33.46 -27.73
N LYS A 285 7.14 32.95 -28.99
CA LYS A 285 8.31 32.60 -29.80
C LYS A 285 9.24 33.80 -30.00
N ASN A 286 8.71 34.93 -30.39
CA ASN A 286 9.50 36.15 -30.65
C ASN A 286 10.11 36.72 -29.36
N SER A 287 9.36 36.73 -28.25
CA SER A 287 9.86 37.18 -26.95
C SER A 287 10.96 36.28 -26.41
N SER A 288 10.84 34.96 -26.60
CA SER A 288 11.86 33.99 -26.18
C SER A 288 13.15 34.13 -27.00
N ILE A 289 13.06 34.37 -28.33
CA ILE A 289 14.22 34.58 -29.18
C ILE A 289 14.96 35.86 -28.74
N ILE A 290 14.23 36.95 -28.49
CA ILE A 290 14.86 38.23 -28.05
C ILE A 290 15.55 38.04 -26.69
N SER A 291 14.90 37.34 -25.75
CA SER A 291 15.45 37.15 -24.39
C SER A 291 16.63 36.20 -24.33
N LEU A 292 16.72 35.25 -25.27
CA LEU A 292 17.78 34.21 -25.29
C LEU A 292 18.91 34.52 -26.25
N ASP A 293 18.75 35.48 -27.19
CA ASP A 293 19.73 35.73 -28.26
C ASP A 293 21.12 36.17 -27.69
N ASP A 294 21.10 37.01 -26.64
CA ASP A 294 22.34 37.42 -25.97
C ASP A 294 23.04 36.25 -25.26
N THR A 295 22.26 35.39 -24.59
CA THR A 295 22.77 34.21 -23.89
C THR A 295 23.36 33.20 -24.89
N ILE A 296 22.68 32.95 -26.00
CA ILE A 296 23.14 32.04 -27.05
C ILE A 296 24.39 32.60 -27.73
N ARG A 297 24.46 33.90 -27.96
CA ARG A 297 25.64 34.58 -28.54
C ARG A 297 26.84 34.45 -27.61
N ASP A 298 26.69 34.60 -26.32
CA ASP A 298 27.76 34.46 -25.34
C ASP A 298 28.23 33.00 -25.19
N ILE A 299 27.34 32.04 -25.20
CA ILE A 299 27.69 30.61 -25.22
C ILE A 299 28.45 30.25 -26.52
N SER A 300 27.99 30.77 -27.66
CA SER A 300 28.65 30.53 -28.96
C SER A 300 30.09 31.06 -29.00
N LYS A 301 30.38 32.16 -28.29
CA LYS A 301 31.75 32.68 -28.16
C LYS A 301 32.66 31.79 -27.33
N THR A 302 32.13 31.09 -26.36
CA THR A 302 32.87 30.24 -25.41
C THR A 302 33.09 28.81 -25.92
N SER A 303 32.20 28.28 -26.76
CA SER A 303 32.21 26.87 -27.19
C SER A 303 32.85 26.61 -28.55
N GLY A 304 33.32 27.66 -29.25
CA GLY A 304 34.07 27.52 -30.53
C GLY A 304 33.26 26.90 -31.69
N GLY A 305 31.93 26.76 -31.56
CA GLY A 305 31.07 26.14 -32.55
C GLY A 305 29.77 26.89 -32.79
N HIS A 306 29.16 26.67 -33.98
CA HIS A 306 27.82 27.16 -34.26
C HIS A 306 26.80 26.32 -33.47
N ILE A 307 26.25 26.88 -32.39
CA ILE A 307 25.04 26.36 -31.75
C ILE A 307 23.85 26.84 -32.60
N GLY A 308 22.99 25.92 -33.01
CA GLY A 308 21.76 26.26 -33.72
C GLY A 308 20.89 27.26 -32.96
N LYS A 309 19.93 27.90 -33.61
CA LYS A 309 18.99 28.80 -32.95
C LYS A 309 18.08 28.01 -32.02
N LEU A 310 18.11 28.32 -30.72
CA LEU A 310 17.13 27.82 -29.75
C LEU A 310 15.81 28.53 -29.99
N GLN A 311 14.75 27.77 -30.19
CA GLN A 311 13.39 28.26 -30.32
C GLN A 311 12.50 27.51 -29.34
N LEU A 312 11.59 28.22 -28.69
CA LEU A 312 10.52 27.62 -27.90
C LEU A 312 9.33 27.34 -28.83
N GLU A 313 8.88 26.11 -28.83
CA GLU A 313 7.69 25.70 -29.57
C GLU A 313 6.64 25.22 -28.59
N MET A 314 5.41 25.70 -28.75
CA MET A 314 4.28 25.22 -27.96
C MET A 314 3.66 24.04 -28.70
N ASP A 315 3.57 22.93 -27.98
CA ASP A 315 2.86 21.74 -28.40
C ASP A 315 1.91 21.33 -27.30
N VAL A 316 0.69 20.91 -27.66
CA VAL A 316 -0.34 20.53 -26.68
C VAL A 316 -0.77 19.12 -27.00
N SER A 317 -0.46 18.21 -26.08
CA SER A 317 -0.88 16.81 -26.18
C SER A 317 -2.27 16.58 -25.56
N GLU A 318 -2.88 15.41 -25.85
CA GLU A 318 -4.13 14.99 -25.19
C GLU A 318 -3.99 14.97 -23.66
N HIS A 319 -2.82 14.57 -23.16
CA HIS A 319 -2.51 14.55 -21.72
C HIS A 319 -2.52 15.96 -21.10
N ASP A 320 -1.91 16.95 -21.78
CA ASP A 320 -1.91 18.34 -21.31
C ASP A 320 -3.33 18.91 -21.22
N VAL A 321 -4.19 18.54 -22.17
CA VAL A 321 -5.61 18.94 -22.17
C VAL A 321 -6.35 18.26 -21.02
N GLU A 322 -6.11 16.99 -20.75
CA GLU A 322 -6.72 16.32 -19.60
C GLU A 322 -6.33 16.99 -18.28
N GLU A 323 -5.03 17.27 -18.08
CA GLU A 323 -4.57 18.01 -16.90
C GLU A 323 -5.19 19.40 -16.80
N PHE A 324 -5.28 20.11 -17.92
CA PHE A 324 -5.93 21.42 -17.98
C PHE A 324 -7.39 21.34 -17.56
N ILE A 325 -8.17 20.40 -18.10
CA ILE A 325 -9.58 20.18 -17.74
C ILE A 325 -9.70 19.90 -16.24
N GLN A 326 -8.87 18.99 -15.70
CA GLN A 326 -8.87 18.68 -14.27
C GLN A 326 -8.57 19.92 -13.40
N ARG A 327 -7.72 20.81 -13.89
CA ARG A 327 -7.33 22.02 -13.17
C ARG A 327 -8.39 23.11 -13.18
N ILE A 328 -9.12 23.26 -14.29
CA ILE A 328 -10.10 24.36 -14.43
C ILE A 328 -11.53 23.94 -14.09
N THR A 329 -11.86 22.66 -14.17
CA THR A 329 -13.23 22.17 -13.92
C THR A 329 -13.50 22.15 -12.42
N ARG A 330 -14.67 22.64 -12.02
CA ARG A 330 -15.17 22.64 -10.66
C ARG A 330 -16.58 22.06 -10.65
N ALA A 331 -16.82 21.13 -9.72
CA ALA A 331 -18.17 20.72 -9.39
C ALA A 331 -18.88 21.90 -8.69
N LYS A 332 -20.09 22.17 -9.11
CA LYS A 332 -20.94 23.20 -8.49
C LYS A 332 -22.30 22.59 -8.22
N TYR A 333 -22.89 23.03 -7.11
CA TYR A 333 -24.25 22.67 -6.73
C TYR A 333 -25.22 23.72 -7.25
N ASP A 334 -26.21 23.32 -8.00
CA ASP A 334 -27.34 24.19 -8.39
C ASP A 334 -28.43 24.08 -7.34
N ILE A 335 -28.62 25.16 -6.59
CA ILE A 335 -29.70 25.28 -5.60
C ILE A 335 -30.55 26.45 -6.03
N ASP A 336 -31.77 26.18 -6.52
CA ASP A 336 -32.73 27.17 -7.00
C ASP A 336 -32.17 28.15 -8.03
N GLY A 337 -31.31 27.67 -8.92
CA GLY A 337 -30.66 28.48 -9.97
C GLY A 337 -29.41 29.24 -9.50
N LEU A 338 -28.93 29.00 -8.27
CA LEU A 338 -27.68 29.54 -7.75
C LEU A 338 -26.61 28.45 -7.75
N LEU A 339 -25.51 28.68 -8.50
CA LEU A 339 -24.38 27.77 -8.56
C LEU A 339 -23.42 28.03 -7.39
N LEU A 340 -23.44 27.14 -6.43
CA LEU A 340 -22.55 27.17 -5.26
C LEU A 340 -21.32 26.30 -5.51
N ASN A 341 -20.16 26.74 -5.03
CA ASN A 341 -18.94 25.92 -5.08
C ASN A 341 -19.05 24.72 -4.14
N GLU A 342 -18.23 23.68 -4.38
CA GLU A 342 -18.21 22.49 -3.52
C GLU A 342 -17.91 22.83 -2.05
N ASP A 343 -17.09 23.86 -1.78
CA ASP A 343 -16.73 24.33 -0.43
C ASP A 343 -17.91 24.98 0.31
N SER A 344 -18.98 25.34 -0.40
CA SER A 344 -20.17 25.97 0.19
C SER A 344 -21.11 24.97 0.87
N GLN A 345 -20.90 23.67 0.63
CA GLN A 345 -21.65 22.60 1.28
C GLN A 345 -20.93 22.13 2.54
N GLY A 346 -21.68 21.73 3.55
CA GLY A 346 -21.10 21.16 4.76
C GLY A 346 -20.35 19.86 4.46
N LEU A 347 -19.26 19.61 5.19
CA LEU A 347 -18.39 18.44 5.05
C LEU A 347 -19.15 17.10 5.04
N GLY A 348 -20.25 16.99 5.80
CA GLY A 348 -21.08 15.77 5.84
C GLY A 348 -21.73 15.46 4.49
N PHE A 349 -22.25 16.46 3.79
CA PHE A 349 -22.85 16.28 2.47
C PHE A 349 -21.81 15.94 1.40
N SER A 350 -20.68 16.62 1.42
CA SER A 350 -19.54 16.34 0.55
C SER A 350 -19.02 14.91 0.76
N ASN A 351 -18.97 14.47 2.01
CA ASN A 351 -18.58 13.11 2.38
C ASN A 351 -19.57 12.07 1.85
N LEU A 352 -20.86 12.30 1.95
CA LEU A 352 -21.90 11.39 1.42
C LEU A 352 -21.75 11.23 -0.10
N ILE A 353 -21.57 12.33 -0.82
CA ILE A 353 -21.34 12.30 -2.28
C ILE A 353 -20.07 11.50 -2.60
N TYR A 354 -18.98 11.77 -1.89
CA TYR A 354 -17.72 11.04 -2.06
C TYR A 354 -17.90 9.54 -1.87
N LEU A 355 -18.57 9.12 -0.80
CA LEU A 355 -18.86 7.71 -0.54
C LEU A 355 -19.70 7.08 -1.66
N HIS A 356 -20.73 7.78 -2.12
CA HIS A 356 -21.58 7.29 -3.21
C HIS A 356 -20.78 7.11 -4.51
N MET A 357 -19.95 8.08 -4.85
CA MET A 357 -19.10 8.01 -6.04
C MET A 357 -18.11 6.84 -5.96
N ARG A 358 -17.51 6.60 -4.78
CA ARG A 358 -16.61 5.44 -4.57
C ARG A 358 -17.33 4.11 -4.68
N LEU A 359 -18.58 4.05 -4.22
CA LEU A 359 -19.43 2.88 -4.40
C LEU A 359 -19.72 2.62 -5.87
N GLU A 360 -20.07 3.65 -6.64
CA GLU A 360 -20.29 3.54 -8.08
C GLU A 360 -19.04 3.07 -8.86
N GLU A 361 -17.86 3.60 -8.50
CA GLU A 361 -16.58 3.12 -9.05
C GLU A 361 -16.38 1.63 -8.74
N PHE A 362 -16.63 1.21 -7.49
CA PHE A 362 -16.51 -0.18 -7.10
C PHE A 362 -17.50 -1.07 -7.86
N TYR A 363 -18.77 -0.65 -7.99
CA TYR A 363 -19.77 -1.40 -8.77
C TYR A 363 -19.34 -1.64 -10.21
N LYS A 364 -18.71 -0.65 -10.86
CA LYS A 364 -18.17 -0.79 -12.22
C LYS A 364 -16.94 -1.72 -12.26
N SER A 365 -16.21 -1.87 -11.17
CA SER A 365 -15.02 -2.71 -11.07
C SER A 365 -15.31 -4.14 -10.59
N ILE A 366 -16.56 -4.51 -10.33
CA ILE A 366 -16.95 -5.86 -9.91
C ILE A 366 -16.63 -6.86 -11.02
N GLU A 367 -15.87 -7.88 -10.67
CA GLU A 367 -15.56 -9.03 -11.51
C GLU A 367 -16.23 -10.28 -10.95
N SER A 368 -17.02 -10.99 -11.76
CA SER A 368 -17.80 -12.17 -11.32
C SER A 368 -16.91 -13.35 -10.89
N ASN A 369 -15.68 -13.41 -11.36
CA ASN A 369 -14.70 -14.45 -11.10
C ASN A 369 -13.73 -14.12 -9.97
N LYS A 370 -13.97 -13.03 -9.22
CA LYS A 370 -13.16 -12.59 -8.08
C LYS A 370 -14.01 -12.39 -6.82
N VAL A 371 -13.35 -12.44 -5.68
CA VAL A 371 -13.96 -12.02 -4.41
C VAL A 371 -13.95 -10.51 -4.33
N ASN A 372 -15.12 -9.89 -4.45
CA ASN A 372 -15.27 -8.44 -4.42
C ASN A 372 -15.52 -7.99 -2.98
N VAL A 373 -14.63 -7.16 -2.43
CA VAL A 373 -14.70 -6.67 -1.04
C VAL A 373 -14.49 -5.16 -1.00
N PHE A 374 -15.44 -4.46 -0.41
CA PHE A 374 -15.39 -3.01 -0.25
C PHE A 374 -15.47 -2.63 1.23
N PHE A 375 -14.44 -1.96 1.73
CA PHE A 375 -14.38 -1.48 3.10
C PHE A 375 -14.57 0.03 3.18
N ILE A 376 -15.34 0.47 4.18
CA ILE A 376 -15.52 1.89 4.50
C ILE A 376 -15.15 2.07 5.98
N GLU A 377 -14.15 2.90 6.24
CA GLU A 377 -13.77 3.30 7.60
C GLU A 377 -14.57 4.53 8.01
N GLU A 378 -15.13 4.49 9.21
CA GLU A 378 -15.87 5.60 9.84
C GLU A 378 -16.82 6.31 8.86
N PRO A 379 -17.81 5.59 8.28
CA PRO A 379 -18.73 6.18 7.31
C PRO A 379 -19.48 7.40 7.86
N GLU A 380 -19.65 7.45 9.17
CA GLU A 380 -20.30 8.54 9.90
C GLU A 380 -19.44 9.79 10.10
N SER A 381 -18.14 9.74 9.78
CA SER A 381 -17.24 10.90 9.94
C SER A 381 -17.79 12.13 9.24
N HIS A 382 -17.88 13.24 9.98
CA HIS A 382 -18.42 14.53 9.53
C HIS A 382 -19.90 14.53 9.13
N MET A 383 -20.65 13.42 9.34
CA MET A 383 -22.07 13.38 9.07
C MET A 383 -22.88 13.78 10.31
N HIS A 384 -23.98 14.49 10.08
CA HIS A 384 -24.96 14.75 11.14
C HIS A 384 -25.72 13.43 11.43
N PRO A 385 -26.10 13.12 12.68
CA PRO A 385 -26.83 11.90 13.03
C PRO A 385 -28.15 11.64 12.27
N GLN A 386 -28.65 12.64 11.56
CA GLN A 386 -29.86 12.56 10.73
C GLN A 386 -29.57 12.25 9.25
N MET A 387 -28.31 12.24 8.83
CA MET A 387 -27.86 11.81 7.50
C MET A 387 -27.55 10.33 7.49
#